data_6e365cdf28c5859f37cbf5e587b517fb
#
_entry.id   6e365cdf28c5859f37cbf5e587b517fb
#
_cell.length_a   1.000
_cell.length_b   1.000
_cell.length_c   1.000
_cell.angle_alpha   90.00
_cell.angle_beta   90.00
_cell.angle_gamma   90.00
#
_symmetry.space_group_name_H-M   'P 1'
#
loop_
_entity.id
_entity.type
_entity.pdbx_description
1 polymer ?
#
loop_
_entity_poly.entity_id
_entity_poly.type
_entity_poly.pdbx_seq_one_letter_code
_entity_poly.pdbx_strand_id
1 'polypeptide(L)'
;GPIVTDIAPGYDHITSAIGGAVAAMNGASFLCYVTPAEHLALPNVEDTKQGIIASKIAAHAADIAKGVPGAAEWDYKMSEARKRLDWEEMFKLSMDPEKARRYRAEAKPEKEDTCSMCGNFCAVKNTNRILDGEIVTIFDE
;
A
#
# COMPACT_ATOMS: atom_id res chain seq x y z
N GLY A 1 14.27 -4.43 -11.76
CA GLY A 1 13.78 -4.05 -13.09
C GLY A 1 12.71 -4.97 -13.63
N PRO A 2 12.15 -4.66 -14.80
CA PRO A 2 12.62 -3.59 -15.68
C PRO A 2 12.15 -2.19 -15.25
N ILE A 3 12.96 -1.17 -15.55
CA ILE A 3 12.60 0.25 -15.41
C ILE A 3 11.80 0.68 -16.64
N VAL A 4 10.64 1.29 -16.44
CA VAL A 4 9.73 1.65 -17.56
C VAL A 4 10.02 3.02 -18.16
N THR A 5 10.81 3.86 -17.48
CA THR A 5 11.22 5.19 -17.93
C THR A 5 12.46 5.65 -17.18
N ASP A 6 13.31 6.45 -17.84
CA ASP A 6 14.58 6.98 -17.27
C ASP A 6 14.46 8.41 -16.73
N ILE A 7 13.27 9.01 -16.80
CA ILE A 7 13.08 10.43 -16.42
C ILE A 7 12.87 10.68 -14.92
N ALA A 8 12.97 9.65 -14.11
CA ALA A 8 12.65 9.72 -12.68
C ALA A 8 13.82 9.31 -11.75
N PRO A 9 15.01 9.92 -11.86
CA PRO A 9 16.10 9.62 -10.93
C PRO A 9 15.68 9.84 -9.48
N GLY A 10 16.03 8.93 -8.59
CA GLY A 10 15.57 8.92 -7.19
C GLY A 10 14.24 8.19 -6.96
N TYR A 11 13.55 7.80 -8.02
CA TYR A 11 12.28 7.06 -8.00
C TYR A 11 12.34 5.75 -8.78
N ASP A 12 13.53 5.24 -9.07
CA ASP A 12 13.73 4.04 -9.89
C ASP A 12 13.09 2.79 -9.28
N HIS A 13 12.95 2.73 -7.97
CA HIS A 13 12.18 1.69 -7.28
C HIS A 13 10.68 1.70 -7.66
N ILE A 14 10.10 2.86 -7.95
CA ILE A 14 8.71 2.99 -8.40
C ILE A 14 8.60 2.58 -9.87
N THR A 15 9.47 3.09 -10.74
CA THR A 15 9.47 2.75 -12.18
C THR A 15 9.74 1.26 -12.39
N SER A 16 10.61 0.66 -11.56
CA SER A 16 10.88 -0.77 -11.53
C SER A 16 9.69 -1.57 -10.99
N ALA A 17 8.95 -1.07 -10.00
CA ALA A 17 7.75 -1.75 -9.53
C ALA A 17 6.67 -1.83 -10.61
N ILE A 18 6.46 -0.74 -11.36
CA ILE A 18 5.53 -0.73 -12.49
C ILE A 18 5.94 -1.75 -13.55
N GLY A 19 7.20 -1.69 -14.00
CA GLY A 19 7.72 -2.61 -15.01
C GLY A 19 7.78 -4.05 -14.53
N GLY A 20 8.14 -4.26 -13.27
CA GLY A 20 8.18 -5.56 -12.61
C GLY A 20 6.80 -6.22 -12.55
N ALA A 21 5.76 -5.46 -12.18
CA ALA A 21 4.39 -5.98 -12.20
C ALA A 21 3.96 -6.42 -13.60
N VAL A 22 4.20 -5.58 -14.61
CA VAL A 22 3.88 -5.90 -16.01
C VAL A 22 4.66 -7.14 -16.48
N ALA A 23 5.96 -7.20 -16.22
CA ALA A 23 6.80 -8.34 -16.62
C ALA A 23 6.35 -9.64 -15.94
N ALA A 24 6.06 -9.60 -14.63
CA ALA A 24 5.65 -10.77 -13.88
C ALA A 24 4.24 -11.27 -14.28
N MET A 25 3.31 -10.38 -14.60
CA MET A 25 2.01 -10.74 -15.19
C MET A 25 2.16 -11.47 -16.52
N ASN A 26 3.20 -11.15 -17.29
CA ASN A 26 3.48 -11.71 -18.60
C ASN A 26 4.53 -12.83 -18.60
N GLY A 27 4.84 -13.42 -17.45
CA GLY A 27 5.61 -14.66 -17.36
C GLY A 27 6.99 -14.56 -16.74
N ALA A 28 7.46 -13.38 -16.31
CA ALA A 28 8.69 -13.32 -15.53
C ALA A 28 8.48 -13.99 -14.15
N SER A 29 9.40 -14.89 -13.80
CA SER A 29 9.33 -15.68 -12.56
C SER A 29 10.17 -15.09 -11.43
N PHE A 30 11.00 -14.11 -11.72
CA PHE A 30 11.93 -13.50 -10.78
C PHE A 30 12.05 -12.00 -11.03
N LEU A 31 11.98 -11.20 -9.97
CA LEU A 31 12.19 -9.77 -10.01
C LEU A 31 13.43 -9.39 -9.18
N CYS A 32 14.29 -8.56 -9.74
CA CYS A 32 15.35 -7.91 -8.99
C CYS A 32 14.82 -6.58 -8.45
N TYR A 33 15.07 -6.27 -7.17
CA TYR A 33 14.72 -4.97 -6.63
C TYR A 33 15.65 -3.88 -7.15
N VAL A 34 15.13 -2.66 -7.20
CA VAL A 34 15.86 -1.44 -7.54
C VAL A 34 15.62 -0.43 -6.42
N THR A 35 16.63 0.34 -6.06
CA THR A 35 16.56 1.27 -4.94
C THR A 35 16.29 2.71 -5.41
N PRO A 36 15.84 3.62 -4.52
CA PRO A 36 15.78 5.05 -4.84
C PRO A 36 17.12 5.66 -5.22
N ALA A 37 18.23 5.07 -4.70
CA ALA A 37 19.59 5.55 -4.97
C ALA A 37 20.18 5.02 -6.29
N GLU A 38 19.44 4.24 -7.06
CA GLU A 38 19.90 3.61 -8.30
C GLU A 38 20.51 4.65 -9.26
N HIS A 39 21.69 4.36 -9.79
CA HIS A 39 22.48 5.25 -10.65
C HIS A 39 22.89 6.61 -10.04
N LEU A 40 22.56 6.89 -8.78
CA LEU A 40 22.87 8.15 -8.10
C LEU A 40 23.91 7.99 -7.00
N ALA A 41 23.78 6.94 -6.18
CA ALA A 41 24.65 6.72 -5.03
C ALA A 41 24.63 5.26 -4.56
N LEU A 42 25.54 4.92 -3.65
CA LEU A 42 25.47 3.63 -2.96
C LEU A 42 24.25 3.64 -2.02
N PRO A 43 23.31 2.67 -2.14
CA PRO A 43 22.11 2.65 -1.33
C PRO A 43 22.43 2.38 0.15
N ASN A 44 21.72 3.04 1.03
CA ASN A 44 21.72 2.75 2.46
C ASN A 44 20.67 1.67 2.78
N VAL A 45 20.52 1.31 4.06
CA VAL A 45 19.57 0.28 4.50
C VAL A 45 18.12 0.68 4.20
N GLU A 46 17.77 1.95 4.37
CA GLU A 46 16.40 2.43 4.09
C GLU A 46 16.09 2.41 2.60
N ASP A 47 17.03 2.83 1.75
CA ASP A 47 16.90 2.72 0.29
C ASP A 47 16.69 1.27 -0.15
N THR A 48 17.46 0.35 0.43
CA THR A 48 17.34 -1.09 0.17
C THR A 48 15.97 -1.61 0.60
N LYS A 49 15.50 -1.24 1.80
CA LYS A 49 14.17 -1.61 2.30
C LYS A 49 13.07 -1.10 1.35
N GLN A 50 13.14 0.17 0.90
CA GLN A 50 12.16 0.72 -0.02
C GLN A 50 12.13 -0.04 -1.36
N GLY A 51 13.30 -0.35 -1.92
CA GLY A 51 13.40 -1.14 -3.14
C GLY A 51 12.79 -2.55 -3.01
N ILE A 52 13.06 -3.23 -1.90
CA ILE A 52 12.50 -4.56 -1.62
C ILE A 52 10.97 -4.49 -1.48
N ILE A 53 10.45 -3.52 -0.73
CA ILE A 53 9.00 -3.35 -0.56
C ILE A 53 8.33 -3.02 -1.89
N ALA A 54 8.90 -2.14 -2.71
CA ALA A 54 8.39 -1.83 -4.04
C ALA A 54 8.30 -3.08 -4.93
N SER A 55 9.34 -3.92 -4.94
CA SER A 55 9.34 -5.17 -5.69
C SER A 55 8.33 -6.20 -5.15
N LYS A 56 8.14 -6.27 -3.83
CA LYS A 56 7.08 -7.13 -3.23
C LYS A 56 5.69 -6.68 -3.64
N ILE A 57 5.43 -5.37 -3.69
CA ILE A 57 4.15 -4.83 -4.17
C ILE A 57 3.93 -5.21 -5.64
N ALA A 58 4.96 -5.06 -6.48
CA ALA A 58 4.90 -5.46 -7.88
C ALA A 58 4.61 -6.95 -8.07
N ALA A 59 5.30 -7.81 -7.33
CA ALA A 59 5.09 -9.25 -7.36
C ALA A 59 3.67 -9.63 -6.91
N HIS A 60 3.18 -9.04 -5.83
CA HIS A 60 1.83 -9.29 -5.33
C HIS A 60 0.75 -8.86 -6.35
N ALA A 61 0.89 -7.69 -6.96
CA ALA A 61 -0.01 -7.24 -8.02
C ALA A 61 -0.05 -8.22 -9.20
N ALA A 62 1.11 -8.74 -9.60
CA ALA A 62 1.20 -9.75 -10.64
C ALA A 62 0.58 -11.09 -10.23
N ASP A 63 0.74 -11.49 -8.97
CA ASP A 63 0.16 -12.73 -8.46
C ASP A 63 -1.36 -12.69 -8.43
N ILE A 64 -1.95 -11.54 -8.07
CA ILE A 64 -3.40 -11.31 -8.19
C ILE A 64 -3.84 -11.45 -9.64
N ALA A 65 -3.16 -10.76 -10.56
CA ALA A 65 -3.50 -10.78 -11.98
C ALA A 65 -3.41 -12.19 -12.61
N LYS A 66 -2.46 -13.00 -12.14
CA LYS A 66 -2.30 -14.40 -12.58
C LYS A 66 -3.25 -15.38 -11.90
N GLY A 67 -4.01 -14.94 -10.90
CA GLY A 67 -4.89 -15.80 -10.12
C GLY A 67 -4.14 -16.78 -9.21
N VAL A 68 -2.96 -16.40 -8.69
CA VAL A 68 -2.20 -17.24 -7.76
C VAL A 68 -3.02 -17.46 -6.48
N PRO A 69 -3.21 -18.71 -6.04
CA PRO A 69 -3.98 -19.00 -4.84
C PRO A 69 -3.49 -18.23 -3.61
N GLY A 70 -4.41 -17.61 -2.90
CA GLY A 70 -4.10 -16.83 -1.69
C GLY A 70 -3.73 -15.35 -1.92
N ALA A 71 -3.36 -14.95 -3.15
CA ALA A 71 -3.00 -13.56 -3.43
C ALA A 71 -4.18 -12.60 -3.21
N ALA A 72 -5.30 -12.83 -3.89
CA ALA A 72 -6.50 -12.01 -3.74
C ALA A 72 -7.12 -12.10 -2.33
N GLU A 73 -6.95 -13.23 -1.65
CA GLU A 73 -7.43 -13.41 -0.27
C GLU A 73 -6.72 -12.48 0.73
N TRP A 74 -5.45 -12.19 0.51
CA TRP A 74 -4.72 -11.23 1.35
C TRP A 74 -5.30 -9.82 1.22
N ASP A 75 -5.57 -9.36 -0.01
CA ASP A 75 -6.24 -8.08 -0.24
C ASP A 75 -7.66 -8.05 0.33
N TYR A 76 -8.40 -9.14 0.19
CA TYR A 76 -9.73 -9.24 0.78
C TYR A 76 -9.69 -9.08 2.31
N LYS A 77 -8.77 -9.75 3.00
CA LYS A 77 -8.58 -9.58 4.45
C LYS A 77 -8.24 -8.15 4.83
N MET A 78 -7.38 -7.49 4.07
CA MET A 78 -7.04 -6.07 4.27
C MET A 78 -8.28 -5.18 4.06
N SER A 79 -9.09 -5.44 3.05
CA SER A 79 -10.32 -4.71 2.76
C SER A 79 -11.35 -4.85 3.88
N GLU A 80 -11.51 -6.06 4.43
CA GLU A 80 -12.37 -6.30 5.59
C GLU A 80 -11.87 -5.59 6.85
N ALA A 81 -10.55 -5.58 7.10
CA ALA A 81 -9.96 -4.82 8.19
C ALA A 81 -10.20 -3.31 8.02
N ARG A 82 -10.06 -2.78 6.79
CA ARG A 82 -10.36 -1.38 6.46
C ARG A 82 -11.83 -1.03 6.67
N LYS A 83 -12.75 -1.91 6.25
CA LYS A 83 -14.18 -1.72 6.46
C LYS A 83 -14.53 -1.56 7.94
N ARG A 84 -13.90 -2.36 8.81
CA ARG A 84 -14.09 -2.29 10.27
C ARG A 84 -13.28 -1.18 10.94
N LEU A 85 -12.41 -0.48 10.20
CA LEU A 85 -11.43 0.49 10.73
C LEU A 85 -10.51 -0.14 11.80
N ASP A 86 -10.22 -1.43 11.65
CA ASP A 86 -9.34 -2.21 12.52
C ASP A 86 -7.88 -1.95 12.16
N TRP A 87 -7.31 -0.92 12.77
CA TRP A 87 -5.95 -0.47 12.49
C TRP A 87 -4.88 -1.51 12.82
N GLU A 88 -5.08 -2.25 13.91
CA GLU A 88 -4.10 -3.27 14.31
C GLU A 88 -4.05 -4.43 13.32
N GLU A 89 -5.21 -4.86 12.83
CA GLU A 89 -5.27 -5.90 11.80
C GLU A 89 -4.74 -5.39 10.46
N MET A 90 -5.02 -4.13 10.07
CA MET A 90 -4.41 -3.52 8.88
C MET A 90 -2.88 -3.49 8.97
N PHE A 91 -2.31 -3.18 10.13
CA PHE A 91 -0.86 -3.19 10.32
C PHE A 91 -0.27 -4.59 10.19
N LYS A 92 -0.91 -5.61 10.78
CA LYS A 92 -0.46 -7.01 10.66
C LYS A 92 -0.46 -7.52 9.22
N LEU A 93 -1.46 -7.11 8.44
CA LEU A 93 -1.61 -7.47 7.04
C LEU A 93 -0.73 -6.63 6.10
N SER A 94 -0.13 -5.56 6.56
CA SER A 94 0.68 -4.64 5.77
C SER A 94 2.04 -5.26 5.37
N MET A 95 2.52 -4.95 4.17
CA MET A 95 3.88 -5.35 3.73
C MET A 95 4.99 -4.62 4.49
N ASP A 96 4.73 -3.42 5.00
CA ASP A 96 5.63 -2.65 5.88
C ASP A 96 4.85 -2.11 7.09
N PRO A 97 4.62 -2.95 8.10
CA PRO A 97 3.86 -2.56 9.29
C PRO A 97 4.55 -1.47 10.12
N GLU A 98 5.88 -1.43 10.12
CA GLU A 98 6.64 -0.41 10.87
C GLU A 98 6.41 0.98 10.29
N LYS A 99 6.51 1.12 8.97
CA LYS A 99 6.23 2.39 8.28
C LYS A 99 4.79 2.83 8.49
N ALA A 100 3.83 1.92 8.34
CA ALA A 100 2.41 2.20 8.53
C ALA A 100 2.09 2.68 9.95
N ARG A 101 2.64 2.01 10.98
CA ARG A 101 2.49 2.41 12.39
C ARG A 101 3.12 3.77 12.67
N ARG A 102 4.32 4.02 12.15
CA ARG A 102 5.01 5.30 12.32
C ARG A 102 4.19 6.45 11.76
N TYR A 103 3.72 6.36 10.52
CA TYR A 103 2.89 7.41 9.91
C TYR A 103 1.63 7.71 10.72
N ARG A 104 0.96 6.68 11.22
CA ARG A 104 -0.22 6.90 12.06
C ARG A 104 0.12 7.51 13.42
N ALA A 105 1.25 7.12 14.02
CA ALA A 105 1.68 7.66 15.31
C ALA A 105 2.12 9.13 15.23
N GLU A 106 2.74 9.52 14.11
CA GLU A 106 3.18 10.90 13.86
C GLU A 106 2.01 11.88 13.65
N ALA A 107 0.88 11.37 13.14
CA ALA A 107 -0.31 12.16 12.82
C ALA A 107 -1.56 11.57 13.51
N LYS A 108 -1.56 11.61 14.86
CA LYS A 108 -2.68 11.07 15.65
C LYS A 108 -3.98 11.80 15.31
N PRO A 109 -5.06 11.08 14.98
CA PRO A 109 -6.37 11.67 14.78
C PRO A 109 -7.00 12.08 16.11
N GLU A 110 -7.94 12.99 16.07
CA GLU A 110 -8.75 13.35 17.25
C GLU A 110 -9.64 12.19 17.72
N LYS A 111 -10.09 11.35 16.77
CA LYS A 111 -10.88 10.14 17.03
C LYS A 111 -10.07 8.91 16.59
N GLU A 112 -9.99 7.90 17.43
CA GLU A 112 -9.16 6.71 17.18
C GLU A 112 -9.65 5.85 16.00
N ASP A 113 -10.93 5.92 15.68
CA ASP A 113 -11.57 5.15 14.61
C ASP A 113 -11.31 5.68 13.20
N THR A 114 -10.80 6.91 13.06
CA THR A 114 -10.52 7.53 11.75
C THR A 114 -9.03 7.85 11.59
N CYS A 115 -8.64 8.35 10.43
CA CYS A 115 -7.31 8.95 10.25
C CYS A 115 -7.40 10.48 10.32
N SER A 116 -6.28 11.14 10.58
CA SER A 116 -6.20 12.60 10.65
C SER A 116 -6.49 13.31 9.32
N MET A 117 -6.44 12.59 8.19
CA MET A 117 -6.72 13.17 6.87
C MET A 117 -8.19 13.50 6.66
N CYS A 118 -9.09 12.57 6.99
CA CYS A 118 -10.52 12.68 6.69
C CYS A 118 -11.37 13.08 7.92
N GLY A 119 -10.95 12.69 9.14
CA GLY A 119 -11.73 12.95 10.35
C GLY A 119 -13.18 12.51 10.23
N ASN A 120 -14.11 13.43 10.44
CA ASN A 120 -15.56 13.19 10.33
C ASN A 120 -16.03 12.90 8.89
N PHE A 121 -15.26 13.31 7.87
CA PHE A 121 -15.55 13.05 6.45
C PHE A 121 -15.01 11.71 5.95
N CYS A 122 -14.68 10.77 6.85
CA CYS A 122 -14.18 9.46 6.46
C CYS A 122 -15.22 8.70 5.62
N ALA A 123 -14.92 8.48 4.34
CA ALA A 123 -15.82 7.80 3.41
C ALA A 123 -16.18 6.39 3.90
N VAL A 124 -15.21 5.63 4.44
CA VAL A 124 -15.45 4.29 4.96
C VAL A 124 -16.44 4.32 6.13
N LYS A 125 -16.21 5.20 7.11
CA LYS A 125 -17.10 5.35 8.27
C LYS A 125 -18.51 5.76 7.86
N ASN A 126 -18.61 6.78 7.00
CA ASN A 126 -19.90 7.29 6.57
C ASN A 126 -20.66 6.29 5.69
N THR A 127 -19.96 5.54 4.82
CA THR A 127 -20.60 4.46 4.07
C THR A 127 -21.14 3.37 4.98
N ASN A 128 -20.39 2.95 6.01
CA ASN A 128 -20.89 1.98 6.98
C ASN A 128 -22.15 2.49 7.69
N ARG A 129 -22.16 3.74 8.17
CA ARG A 129 -23.34 4.35 8.80
C ARG A 129 -24.57 4.34 7.88
N ILE A 130 -24.38 4.69 6.60
CA ILE A 130 -25.45 4.66 5.60
C ILE A 130 -25.98 3.23 5.40
N LEU A 131 -25.08 2.25 5.32
CA LEU A 131 -25.47 0.84 5.17
C LEU A 131 -26.21 0.30 6.40
N ASP A 132 -25.92 0.84 7.58
CA ASP A 132 -26.61 0.55 8.84
C ASP A 132 -27.95 1.31 8.98
N GLY A 133 -28.33 2.10 7.96
CA GLY A 133 -29.60 2.81 7.88
C GLY A 133 -29.59 4.21 8.48
N GLU A 134 -28.41 4.78 8.78
CA GLU A 134 -28.30 6.15 9.24
C GLU A 134 -28.37 7.15 8.07
N ILE A 135 -28.99 8.31 8.32
CA ILE A 135 -28.91 9.45 7.40
C ILE A 135 -27.64 10.23 7.78
N VAL A 136 -26.69 10.28 6.85
CA VAL A 136 -25.43 11.02 7.04
C VAL A 136 -25.45 12.26 6.16
N THR A 137 -25.27 13.42 6.76
CA THR A 137 -25.13 14.70 6.05
C THR A 137 -23.71 15.26 6.22
N ILE A 138 -23.27 16.13 5.31
CA ILE A 138 -21.97 16.81 5.42
C ILE A 138 -21.93 17.83 6.58
N PHE A 139 -23.06 18.07 7.22
CA PHE A 139 -23.20 19.01 8.34
C PHE A 139 -23.31 18.33 9.70
N ASP A 140 -23.24 16.97 9.74
CA ASP A 140 -23.23 16.21 10.99
C ASP A 140 -21.86 16.38 11.66
N GLU A 141 -21.79 17.15 12.75
CA GLU A 141 -20.59 17.32 13.60
C GLU A 141 -20.39 16.17 14.58
#